data_cec4634f3d53ca1f63580876de352c5f
#
_entry.id   cec4634f3d53ca1f63580876de352c5f
#
_cell.length_a   1.000
_cell.length_b   1.000
_cell.length_c   1.000
_cell.angle_alpha   90.00
_cell.angle_beta   90.00
_cell.angle_gamma   90.00
#
_symmetry.space_group_name_H-M   'P 1'
#
loop_
_entity.id
_entity.type
_entity.pdbx_description
1 polymer ?
#
loop_
_entity_poly.entity_id
_entity_poly.type
_entity_poly.pdbx_seq_one_letter_code
_entity_poly.pdbx_strand_id
1 'polypeptide(L)'
;NNFNPKKIKSIKFKRIDIILCRYLWDIIDYIGKNINDDKKYFAHQGKLSGNSKFFEKNSKKLINTQNMLIGRVEIQPNVVMDATSGPIIIDDNVTIKSNTHLEGPLYVGNGSTISPLSYVKNSVIGPMCKIGGELNSVVIEGYTNKVHYGFLGNSYIGEWVNFGAGTTNSNLKNNYGKVRVQMNDEVFETNRIHLGCFIGDYVKTSIGTKINTGSVYGPGSMIFSKDFPSKNIPILTWYTDSGMSRVGIDKFILNCHRMKKRRGVDFDIVEEQFYRNLFLKVEK
;
A
#
# COMPACT_ATOMS: atom_id res chain seq x y z
N ASN A 1 -30.34 -14.84 -11.48
CA ASN A 1 -30.65 -14.31 -12.81
C ASN A 1 -29.90 -15.15 -13.84
N ASN A 2 -30.63 -16.07 -14.52
CA ASN A 2 -30.05 -16.86 -15.59
C ASN A 2 -29.93 -15.99 -16.85
N PHE A 3 -28.72 -15.58 -17.18
CA PHE A 3 -28.40 -14.90 -18.42
C PHE A 3 -28.63 -15.87 -19.59
N ASN A 4 -29.56 -15.52 -20.49
CA ASN A 4 -29.83 -16.33 -21.71
C ASN A 4 -29.27 -15.59 -22.94
N PRO A 5 -28.13 -16.00 -23.46
CA PRO A 5 -27.49 -15.34 -24.62
C PRO A 5 -28.33 -15.37 -25.92
N LYS A 6 -29.28 -16.30 -26.05
CA LYS A 6 -30.17 -16.38 -27.25
C LYS A 6 -31.21 -15.25 -27.33
N LYS A 7 -31.40 -14.45 -26.29
CA LYS A 7 -32.29 -13.26 -26.26
C LYS A 7 -31.65 -12.00 -26.81
N ILE A 8 -30.36 -11.98 -27.11
CA ILE A 8 -29.66 -10.80 -27.57
C ILE A 8 -29.82 -10.71 -29.10
N LYS A 9 -30.64 -9.78 -29.56
CA LYS A 9 -30.91 -9.55 -31.00
C LYS A 9 -29.79 -8.79 -31.74
N SER A 10 -29.01 -7.97 -30.99
CA SER A 10 -27.80 -7.30 -31.51
C SER A 10 -26.86 -6.93 -30.36
N ILE A 11 -25.57 -7.13 -30.57
CA ILE A 11 -24.53 -6.69 -29.63
C ILE A 11 -23.76 -5.57 -30.33
N LYS A 12 -23.78 -4.37 -29.75
CA LYS A 12 -22.90 -3.29 -30.19
C LYS A 12 -21.59 -3.42 -29.41
N PHE A 13 -20.50 -3.65 -30.12
CA PHE A 13 -19.17 -3.64 -29.53
C PHE A 13 -18.59 -2.22 -29.57
N LYS A 14 -18.07 -1.77 -28.44
CA LYS A 14 -17.25 -0.54 -28.37
C LYS A 14 -15.84 -0.98 -27.98
N ARG A 15 -14.87 -0.70 -28.82
CA ARG A 15 -13.46 -0.89 -28.46
C ARG A 15 -13.09 0.16 -27.41
N ILE A 16 -12.54 -0.29 -26.30
CA ILE A 16 -12.05 0.56 -25.22
C ILE A 16 -10.57 0.20 -25.02
N ASP A 17 -9.70 1.18 -25.05
CA ASP A 17 -8.31 1.01 -24.68
C ASP A 17 -8.20 1.12 -23.15
N ILE A 18 -7.95 -0.03 -22.50
CA ILE A 18 -7.80 -0.12 -21.05
C ILE A 18 -6.44 -0.73 -20.71
N ILE A 19 -5.93 -0.33 -19.56
CA ILE A 19 -4.79 -1.00 -18.94
C ILE A 19 -5.34 -2.20 -18.17
N LEU A 20 -4.86 -3.39 -18.52
CA LEU A 20 -5.19 -4.61 -17.79
C LEU A 20 -4.00 -5.04 -16.94
N CYS A 21 -4.12 -4.90 -15.63
CA CYS A 21 -3.17 -5.49 -14.69
C CYS A 21 -3.48 -6.97 -14.52
N ARG A 22 -2.57 -7.83 -14.98
CA ARG A 22 -2.71 -9.29 -14.84
C ARG A 22 -2.27 -9.75 -13.45
N TYR A 23 -1.29 -9.08 -12.88
CA TYR A 23 -0.69 -9.40 -11.59
C TYR A 23 -0.59 -8.15 -10.72
N LEU A 24 -0.46 -8.32 -9.39
CA LEU A 24 -0.32 -7.21 -8.43
C LEU A 24 0.91 -6.33 -8.72
N TRP A 25 1.99 -6.90 -9.23
CA TRP A 25 3.17 -6.11 -9.58
C TRP A 25 2.97 -5.19 -10.79
N ASP A 26 1.99 -5.45 -11.64
CA ASP A 26 1.67 -4.55 -12.75
C ASP A 26 1.13 -3.21 -12.23
N ILE A 27 0.44 -3.21 -11.09
CA ILE A 27 -0.08 -1.99 -10.46
C ILE A 27 1.04 -1.01 -10.13
N ILE A 28 2.19 -1.52 -9.69
CA ILE A 28 3.36 -0.72 -9.31
C ILE A 28 3.91 0.06 -10.51
N ASP A 29 3.93 -0.54 -11.69
CA ASP A 29 4.42 0.10 -12.92
C ASP A 29 3.53 1.27 -13.37
N TYR A 30 2.26 1.26 -12.96
CA TYR A 30 1.29 2.28 -13.36
C TYR A 30 1.05 3.37 -12.32
N ILE A 31 1.73 3.37 -11.18
CA ILE A 31 1.56 4.40 -10.12
C ILE A 31 1.63 5.80 -10.72
N GLY A 32 2.73 6.15 -11.37
CA GLY A 32 2.93 7.50 -11.89
C GLY A 32 1.91 7.89 -12.95
N LYS A 33 1.62 6.97 -13.89
CA LYS A 33 0.62 7.21 -14.93
C LYS A 33 -0.77 7.44 -14.34
N ASN A 34 -1.20 6.59 -13.41
CA ASN A 34 -2.54 6.68 -12.82
C ASN A 34 -2.70 7.96 -11.99
N ILE A 35 -1.72 8.34 -11.18
CA ILE A 35 -1.78 9.60 -10.41
C ILE A 35 -1.86 10.81 -11.35
N ASN A 36 -1.14 10.80 -12.49
CA ASN A 36 -1.23 11.85 -13.50
C ASN A 36 -2.63 11.90 -14.15
N ASP A 37 -3.16 10.75 -14.52
CA ASP A 37 -4.48 10.67 -15.17
C ASP A 37 -5.61 11.07 -14.22
N ASP A 38 -5.50 10.70 -12.94
CA ASP A 38 -6.49 10.95 -11.90
C ASP A 38 -6.47 12.40 -11.37
N LYS A 39 -5.36 13.11 -11.52
CA LYS A 39 -5.23 14.52 -11.08
C LYS A 39 -6.42 15.39 -11.50
N LYS A 40 -6.91 15.22 -12.73
CA LYS A 40 -8.06 15.98 -13.25
C LYS A 40 -9.35 15.73 -12.46
N TYR A 41 -9.58 14.51 -11.98
CA TYR A 41 -10.78 14.17 -11.20
C TYR A 41 -10.74 14.81 -9.82
N PHE A 42 -9.59 14.83 -9.16
CA PHE A 42 -9.42 15.52 -7.88
C PHE A 42 -9.58 17.03 -8.02
N ALA A 43 -9.07 17.64 -9.10
CA ALA A 43 -9.24 19.04 -9.39
C ALA A 43 -10.72 19.43 -9.59
N HIS A 44 -11.50 18.61 -10.31
CA HIS A 44 -12.93 18.86 -10.56
C HIS A 44 -13.82 18.73 -9.32
N GLN A 45 -13.43 17.95 -8.33
CA GLN A 45 -14.21 17.79 -7.09
C GLN A 45 -14.14 19.02 -6.16
N GLY A 46 -13.43 20.08 -6.54
CA GLY A 46 -13.29 21.31 -5.75
C GLY A 46 -12.59 21.10 -4.38
N LYS A 47 -12.19 19.87 -4.09
CA LYS A 47 -11.64 19.51 -2.79
C LYS A 47 -10.20 19.96 -2.58
N LEU A 48 -9.50 20.28 -3.67
CA LEU A 48 -8.05 20.47 -3.64
C LEU A 48 -7.59 21.73 -4.40
N SER A 49 -8.43 22.78 -4.42
CA SER A 49 -7.95 24.10 -4.90
C SER A 49 -6.89 24.59 -3.92
N GLY A 50 -5.66 24.62 -4.38
CA GLY A 50 -4.52 25.02 -3.56
C GLY A 50 -4.83 26.27 -2.74
N ASN A 51 -4.68 26.17 -1.43
CA ASN A 51 -4.76 27.31 -0.55
C ASN A 51 -3.62 28.27 -0.94
N SER A 52 -3.92 29.30 -1.71
CA SER A 52 -2.94 30.28 -2.22
C SER A 52 -2.06 30.83 -1.10
N LYS A 53 -2.65 31.11 0.08
CA LYS A 53 -1.93 31.57 1.27
C LYS A 53 -0.95 30.51 1.81
N PHE A 54 -1.26 29.22 1.69
CA PHE A 54 -0.34 28.16 2.07
C PHE A 54 0.88 28.12 1.14
N PHE A 55 0.65 28.18 -0.16
CA PHE A 55 1.74 28.19 -1.15
C PHE A 55 2.63 29.44 -1.01
N GLU A 56 2.05 30.62 -0.82
CA GLU A 56 2.79 31.86 -0.59
C GLU A 56 3.71 31.77 0.64
N LYS A 57 3.18 31.31 1.77
CA LYS A 57 3.94 31.18 3.04
C LYS A 57 5.07 30.16 2.96
N ASN A 58 4.94 29.10 2.15
CA ASN A 58 5.86 27.96 2.10
C ASN A 58 6.61 27.84 0.77
N SER A 59 6.57 28.87 -0.09
CA SER A 59 7.07 28.82 -1.49
C SER A 59 8.52 28.32 -1.63
N LYS A 60 9.39 28.58 -0.66
CA LYS A 60 10.81 28.14 -0.72
C LYS A 60 11.02 26.65 -0.49
N LYS A 61 10.00 25.92 -0.01
CA LYS A 61 10.06 24.49 0.30
C LYS A 61 9.15 23.65 -0.61
N LEU A 62 8.43 24.33 -1.51
CA LEU A 62 7.49 23.72 -2.45
C LEU A 62 7.99 23.96 -3.86
N ILE A 63 8.26 22.89 -4.59
CA ILE A 63 8.83 22.94 -5.94
C ILE A 63 7.78 22.46 -6.93
N ASN A 64 7.52 23.26 -7.98
CA ASN A 64 6.53 22.96 -9.01
C ASN A 64 5.09 22.89 -8.48
N THR A 65 4.67 23.94 -7.75
CA THR A 65 3.38 24.01 -7.04
C THR A 65 2.15 23.87 -7.93
N GLN A 66 2.23 24.26 -9.22
CA GLN A 66 1.16 24.07 -10.20
C GLN A 66 0.82 22.57 -10.42
N ASN A 67 1.69 21.70 -10.01
CA ASN A 67 1.50 20.24 -10.07
C ASN A 67 1.07 19.62 -8.72
N MET A 68 0.67 20.48 -7.76
CA MET A 68 0.20 20.05 -6.45
C MET A 68 -1.28 20.30 -6.27
N LEU A 69 -1.99 19.31 -5.73
CA LEU A 69 -3.37 19.40 -5.26
C LEU A 69 -3.38 19.05 -3.77
N ILE A 70 -3.65 20.04 -2.92
CA ILE A 70 -3.52 19.89 -1.47
C ILE A 70 -4.82 20.28 -0.79
N GLY A 71 -5.43 19.33 -0.09
CA GLY A 71 -6.65 19.50 0.70
C GLY A 71 -6.43 20.29 1.99
N ARG A 72 -7.30 20.10 2.94
CA ARG A 72 -7.19 20.67 4.31
C ARG A 72 -6.22 19.81 5.12
N VAL A 73 -4.98 20.23 5.23
CA VAL A 73 -3.88 19.46 5.79
C VAL A 73 -3.16 20.21 6.91
N GLU A 74 -2.57 19.46 7.84
CA GLU A 74 -1.59 19.98 8.79
C GLU A 74 -0.19 19.68 8.26
N ILE A 75 0.62 20.73 8.05
CA ILE A 75 2.01 20.60 7.62
C ILE A 75 2.91 21.26 8.64
N GLN A 76 3.77 20.47 9.23
CA GLN A 76 4.73 20.92 10.24
C GLN A 76 5.99 21.54 9.61
N PRO A 77 6.86 22.19 10.38
CA PRO A 77 8.04 22.88 9.86
C PRO A 77 9.01 21.96 9.09
N ASN A 78 9.73 22.55 8.13
CA ASN A 78 10.78 21.92 7.33
C ASN A 78 10.32 20.75 6.44
N VAL A 79 9.05 20.72 6.06
CA VAL A 79 8.56 19.80 5.04
C VAL A 79 8.95 20.34 3.65
N VAL A 80 9.50 19.46 2.82
CA VAL A 80 9.83 19.73 1.41
C VAL A 80 8.89 18.91 0.54
N MET A 81 8.30 19.53 -0.48
CA MET A 81 7.50 18.83 -1.49
C MET A 81 8.01 19.22 -2.89
N ASP A 82 8.36 18.21 -3.67
CA ASP A 82 8.84 18.38 -5.05
C ASP A 82 7.94 17.64 -6.04
N ALA A 83 7.16 18.39 -6.81
CA ALA A 83 6.28 17.86 -7.84
C ALA A 83 6.89 17.96 -9.26
N THR A 84 8.22 17.99 -9.37
CA THR A 84 8.93 18.07 -10.66
C THR A 84 8.76 16.79 -11.47
N SER A 85 8.88 15.64 -10.84
CA SER A 85 8.77 14.32 -11.49
C SER A 85 7.33 13.86 -11.72
N GLY A 86 6.34 14.53 -11.13
CA GLY A 86 4.91 14.20 -11.25
C GLY A 86 4.07 14.90 -10.20
N PRO A 87 2.73 14.78 -10.27
CA PRO A 87 1.85 15.47 -9.33
C PRO A 87 1.97 14.95 -7.90
N ILE A 88 1.78 15.87 -6.94
CA ILE A 88 1.56 15.53 -5.53
C ILE A 88 0.10 15.85 -5.21
N ILE A 89 -0.66 14.83 -4.82
CA ILE A 89 -2.05 14.93 -4.43
C ILE A 89 -2.18 14.52 -2.95
N ILE A 90 -2.60 15.44 -2.10
CA ILE A 90 -2.78 15.20 -0.67
C ILE A 90 -4.22 15.50 -0.30
N ASP A 91 -4.94 14.50 0.18
CA ASP A 91 -6.35 14.61 0.53
C ASP A 91 -6.55 15.33 1.88
N ASP A 92 -7.80 15.51 2.28
CA ASP A 92 -8.18 16.19 3.52
C ASP A 92 -7.68 15.44 4.78
N ASN A 93 -7.51 16.18 5.88
CA ASN A 93 -7.16 15.67 7.21
C ASN A 93 -5.82 14.92 7.28
N VAL A 94 -4.94 15.11 6.31
CA VAL A 94 -3.58 14.55 6.33
C VAL A 94 -2.69 15.41 7.21
N THR A 95 -1.86 14.75 8.02
CA THR A 95 -0.80 15.39 8.82
C THR A 95 0.57 15.00 8.26
N ILE A 96 1.37 16.00 7.86
CA ILE A 96 2.76 15.80 7.44
C ILE A 96 3.67 16.38 8.50
N LYS A 97 4.45 15.51 9.16
CA LYS A 97 5.32 15.91 10.27
C LYS A 97 6.64 16.48 9.80
N SER A 98 7.33 17.15 10.72
CA SER A 98 8.54 17.93 10.45
C SER A 98 9.65 17.15 9.76
N ASN A 99 10.44 17.84 8.93
CA ASN A 99 11.61 17.32 8.22
C ASN A 99 11.28 16.16 7.26
N THR A 100 10.07 16.13 6.73
CA THR A 100 9.62 15.15 5.72
C THR A 100 9.93 15.67 4.33
N HIS A 101 10.35 14.77 3.43
CA HIS A 101 10.53 15.05 2.00
C HIS A 101 9.53 14.20 1.21
N LEU A 102 8.69 14.85 0.42
CA LEU A 102 7.71 14.23 -0.50
C LEU A 102 8.08 14.56 -1.94
N GLU A 103 8.14 13.54 -2.79
CA GLU A 103 8.46 13.69 -4.21
C GLU A 103 7.36 13.03 -5.05
N GLY A 104 6.85 13.79 -6.03
CA GLY A 104 5.83 13.27 -6.96
C GLY A 104 6.41 12.27 -7.99
N PRO A 105 5.54 11.48 -8.65
CA PRO A 105 4.10 11.40 -8.42
C PRO A 105 3.74 10.77 -7.08
N LEU A 106 2.82 11.36 -6.34
CA LEU A 106 2.46 10.91 -5.00
C LEU A 106 0.98 11.19 -4.70
N TYR A 107 0.28 10.21 -4.14
CA TYR A 107 -1.03 10.38 -3.54
C TYR A 107 -0.98 10.04 -2.06
N VAL A 108 -1.58 10.88 -1.21
CA VAL A 108 -1.75 10.63 0.22
C VAL A 108 -3.23 10.80 0.58
N GLY A 109 -3.86 9.69 0.96
CA GLY A 109 -5.29 9.59 1.25
C GLY A 109 -5.69 10.18 2.59
N ASN A 110 -6.98 10.48 2.69
CA ASN A 110 -7.64 11.14 3.82
C ASN A 110 -7.25 10.56 5.18
N GLY A 111 -7.00 11.44 6.15
CA GLY A 111 -6.72 11.07 7.55
C GLY A 111 -5.37 10.37 7.78
N SER A 112 -4.52 10.29 6.76
CA SER A 112 -3.20 9.67 6.89
C SER A 112 -2.18 10.60 7.55
N THR A 113 -1.18 10.00 8.19
CA THR A 113 -0.08 10.73 8.84
C THR A 113 1.25 10.28 8.25
N ILE A 114 2.07 11.23 7.82
CA ILE A 114 3.47 11.00 7.46
C ILE A 114 4.33 11.40 8.64
N SER A 115 5.10 10.46 9.17
CA SER A 115 5.97 10.61 10.33
C SER A 115 7.17 11.54 10.05
N PRO A 116 7.80 12.13 11.06
CA PRO A 116 8.95 13.00 10.85
C PRO A 116 10.12 12.25 10.22
N LEU A 117 10.99 12.96 9.51
CA LEU A 117 12.18 12.43 8.84
C LEU A 117 11.88 11.35 7.78
N SER A 118 10.68 11.39 7.19
CA SER A 118 10.30 10.44 6.14
C SER A 118 10.70 10.96 4.76
N TYR A 119 11.03 10.02 3.86
CA TYR A 119 11.18 10.26 2.42
C TYR A 119 10.19 9.39 1.65
N VAL A 120 9.27 10.00 0.94
CA VAL A 120 8.21 9.26 0.20
C VAL A 120 8.15 9.76 -1.23
N LYS A 121 8.29 8.83 -2.19
CA LYS A 121 8.18 9.15 -3.63
C LYS A 121 7.47 8.08 -4.43
N ASN A 122 6.94 8.48 -5.58
CA ASN A 122 6.30 7.60 -6.57
C ASN A 122 5.37 6.57 -5.92
N SER A 123 4.46 7.01 -5.04
CA SER A 123 3.71 6.10 -4.18
C SER A 123 2.24 6.51 -4.05
N VAL A 124 1.41 5.52 -3.74
CA VAL A 124 0.01 5.68 -3.37
C VAL A 124 -0.14 5.26 -1.91
N ILE A 125 -0.49 6.20 -1.06
CA ILE A 125 -0.81 5.96 0.34
C ILE A 125 -2.31 6.12 0.50
N GLY A 126 -3.02 5.04 0.78
CA GLY A 126 -4.47 5.04 1.03
C GLY A 126 -4.87 5.75 2.32
N PRO A 127 -6.16 5.77 2.65
CA PRO A 127 -6.67 6.52 3.79
C PRO A 127 -6.24 5.93 5.13
N MET A 128 -6.22 6.79 6.16
CA MET A 128 -6.00 6.40 7.57
C MET A 128 -4.69 5.67 7.85
N CYS A 129 -3.69 5.78 6.97
CA CYS A 129 -2.37 5.20 7.13
C CYS A 129 -1.47 6.01 8.07
N LYS A 130 -0.51 5.34 8.71
CA LYS A 130 0.58 5.98 9.45
C LYS A 130 1.90 5.52 8.86
N ILE A 131 2.61 6.42 8.21
CA ILE A 131 3.77 6.11 7.36
C ILE A 131 5.01 6.82 7.88
N GLY A 132 6.14 6.09 7.91
CA GLY A 132 7.44 6.61 8.31
C GLY A 132 8.60 5.86 7.65
N GLY A 133 9.75 6.48 7.60
CA GLY A 133 10.95 5.97 6.94
C GLY A 133 10.98 6.30 5.46
N GLU A 134 11.59 5.44 4.65
CA GLU A 134 11.75 5.62 3.21
C GLU A 134 10.78 4.74 2.43
N LEU A 135 9.97 5.36 1.55
CA LEU A 135 9.05 4.66 0.64
C LEU A 135 9.31 5.09 -0.81
N ASN A 136 9.42 4.12 -1.70
CA ASN A 136 9.63 4.36 -3.12
C ASN A 136 8.85 3.34 -3.97
N SER A 137 7.96 3.82 -4.82
CA SER A 137 7.16 2.97 -5.72
C SER A 137 6.30 1.95 -4.95
N VAL A 138 5.51 2.42 -3.99
CA VAL A 138 4.70 1.59 -3.11
C VAL A 138 3.22 1.95 -3.26
N VAL A 139 2.37 0.92 -3.26
CA VAL A 139 0.92 1.06 -3.08
C VAL A 139 0.56 0.51 -1.70
N ILE A 140 -0.12 1.31 -0.89
CA ILE A 140 -0.67 0.93 0.42
C ILE A 140 -2.16 1.24 0.39
N GLU A 141 -3.02 0.24 0.60
CA GLU A 141 -4.47 0.42 0.42
C GLU A 141 -5.13 1.28 1.50
N GLY A 142 -4.90 0.98 2.76
CA GLY A 142 -5.50 1.79 3.82
C GLY A 142 -5.23 1.26 5.24
N TYR A 143 -5.51 2.07 6.26
CA TYR A 143 -5.45 1.72 7.69
C TYR A 143 -4.14 1.06 8.15
N THR A 144 -3.10 1.08 7.32
CA THR A 144 -1.83 0.41 7.54
C THR A 144 -0.85 1.28 8.33
N ASN A 145 -0.10 0.64 9.23
CA ASN A 145 0.94 1.24 10.03
C ASN A 145 2.33 0.78 9.57
N LYS A 146 3.09 1.68 8.97
CA LYS A 146 4.54 1.61 8.83
C LYS A 146 5.15 2.90 9.42
N VAL A 147 4.95 3.12 10.71
CA VAL A 147 5.25 4.40 11.39
C VAL A 147 6.75 4.65 11.53
N HIS A 148 7.54 3.60 11.68
CA HIS A 148 8.94 3.68 12.04
C HIS A 148 9.87 3.64 10.82
N TYR A 149 11.19 3.82 11.05
CA TYR A 149 12.23 3.73 10.04
C TYR A 149 12.25 2.36 9.32
N GLY A 150 12.92 2.32 8.20
CA GLY A 150 13.06 1.16 7.31
C GLY A 150 12.61 1.50 5.89
N PHE A 151 13.26 0.88 4.92
CA PHE A 151 12.93 1.03 3.50
C PHE A 151 11.75 0.15 3.09
N LEU A 152 10.87 0.68 2.28
CA LEU A 152 9.82 -0.07 1.59
C LEU A 152 9.80 0.37 0.12
N GLY A 153 10.10 -0.54 -0.80
CA GLY A 153 10.22 -0.22 -2.23
C GLY A 153 9.58 -1.24 -3.14
N ASN A 154 9.01 -0.78 -4.26
CA ASN A 154 8.39 -1.57 -5.33
C ASN A 154 7.41 -2.64 -4.81
N SER A 155 6.53 -2.25 -3.89
CA SER A 155 5.72 -3.15 -3.08
C SER A 155 4.24 -2.80 -3.11
N TYR A 156 3.40 -3.82 -2.91
CA TYR A 156 1.96 -3.67 -2.71
C TYR A 156 1.58 -4.15 -1.31
N ILE A 157 0.88 -3.32 -0.56
CA ILE A 157 0.53 -3.54 0.84
C ILE A 157 -0.98 -3.38 0.99
N GLY A 158 -1.63 -4.41 1.48
CA GLY A 158 -3.06 -4.41 1.76
C GLY A 158 -3.45 -3.54 2.95
N GLU A 159 -4.68 -3.69 3.37
CA GLU A 159 -5.24 -2.95 4.49
C GLU A 159 -4.88 -3.56 5.85
N TRP A 160 -4.93 -2.72 6.89
CA TRP A 160 -4.76 -3.16 8.28
C TRP A 160 -3.43 -3.86 8.58
N VAL A 161 -2.43 -3.68 7.74
CA VAL A 161 -1.08 -4.21 7.97
C VAL A 161 -0.39 -3.42 9.08
N ASN A 162 0.40 -4.11 9.92
CA ASN A 162 1.21 -3.46 10.93
C ASN A 162 2.66 -3.92 10.85
N PHE A 163 3.53 -3.08 10.36
CA PHE A 163 4.97 -3.32 10.32
C PHE A 163 5.61 -2.95 11.66
N GLY A 164 6.33 -3.90 12.26
CA GLY A 164 7.17 -3.63 13.42
C GLY A 164 8.28 -2.64 13.09
N ALA A 165 8.78 -1.94 14.10
CA ALA A 165 9.84 -0.95 13.93
C ALA A 165 11.06 -1.56 13.23
N GLY A 166 11.65 -0.84 12.27
CA GLY A 166 12.80 -1.32 11.51
C GLY A 166 12.49 -2.40 10.47
N THR A 167 11.20 -2.74 10.25
CA THR A 167 10.84 -3.61 9.10
C THR A 167 11.31 -2.95 7.82
N THR A 168 12.06 -3.70 7.01
CA THR A 168 12.64 -3.23 5.75
C THR A 168 12.55 -4.31 4.69
N ASN A 169 12.37 -3.92 3.42
CA ASN A 169 12.42 -4.88 2.32
C ASN A 169 13.60 -4.62 1.37
N SER A 170 14.03 -5.67 0.69
CA SER A 170 14.86 -5.54 -0.51
C SER A 170 13.96 -5.47 -1.74
N ASN A 171 14.29 -4.62 -2.69
CA ASN A 171 13.63 -4.54 -4.00
C ASN A 171 14.56 -4.86 -5.17
N LEU A 172 15.85 -5.16 -4.90
CA LEU A 172 16.85 -5.51 -5.89
C LEU A 172 17.67 -6.70 -5.41
N LYS A 173 17.88 -7.67 -6.28
CA LYS A 173 18.75 -8.82 -5.98
C LYS A 173 20.22 -8.44 -6.04
N ASN A 174 21.06 -9.03 -5.20
CA ASN A 174 22.50 -8.77 -5.19
C ASN A 174 23.19 -9.09 -6.53
N ASN A 175 22.63 -10.01 -7.30
CA ASN A 175 23.14 -10.38 -8.63
C ASN A 175 22.48 -9.61 -9.77
N TYR A 176 21.68 -8.58 -9.48
CA TYR A 176 20.94 -7.75 -10.46
C TYR A 176 20.04 -8.55 -11.40
N GLY A 177 19.73 -9.80 -11.08
CA GLY A 177 18.88 -10.66 -11.89
C GLY A 177 17.40 -10.34 -11.70
N LYS A 178 16.56 -10.79 -12.63
CA LYS A 178 15.12 -10.66 -12.58
C LYS A 178 14.55 -11.31 -11.32
N VAL A 179 13.56 -10.66 -10.71
CA VAL A 179 12.89 -11.16 -9.52
C VAL A 179 11.81 -12.16 -9.90
N ARG A 180 11.76 -13.28 -9.20
CA ARG A 180 10.68 -14.27 -9.27
C ARG A 180 9.75 -14.10 -8.08
N VAL A 181 8.47 -14.32 -8.30
CA VAL A 181 7.43 -14.36 -7.25
C VAL A 181 6.87 -15.76 -7.18
N GLN A 182 6.83 -16.33 -5.99
CA GLN A 182 6.18 -17.60 -5.72
C GLN A 182 4.85 -17.34 -5.03
N MET A 183 3.77 -17.86 -5.59
CA MET A 183 2.44 -17.87 -4.96
C MET A 183 1.92 -19.30 -4.96
N ASN A 184 1.62 -19.83 -3.80
CA ASN A 184 1.35 -21.25 -3.62
C ASN A 184 2.49 -22.11 -4.21
N ASP A 185 2.17 -23.04 -5.09
CA ASP A 185 3.14 -23.93 -5.76
C ASP A 185 3.65 -23.41 -7.11
N GLU A 186 3.16 -22.23 -7.54
CA GLU A 186 3.53 -21.64 -8.82
C GLU A 186 4.62 -20.58 -8.67
N VAL A 187 5.58 -20.58 -9.61
CA VAL A 187 6.65 -19.59 -9.70
C VAL A 187 6.46 -18.73 -10.95
N PHE A 188 6.36 -17.43 -10.76
CA PHE A 188 6.15 -16.46 -11.82
C PHE A 188 7.45 -15.70 -12.14
N GLU A 189 7.85 -15.71 -13.40
CA GLU A 189 8.91 -14.85 -13.93
C GLU A 189 8.34 -13.46 -14.18
N THR A 190 8.72 -12.47 -13.36
CA THR A 190 8.13 -11.14 -13.44
C THR A 190 8.76 -10.25 -14.51
N ASN A 191 9.92 -10.63 -15.01
CA ASN A 191 10.77 -9.83 -15.91
C ASN A 191 11.23 -8.48 -15.33
N ARG A 192 11.05 -8.24 -14.02
CA ARG A 192 11.45 -7.01 -13.33
C ARG A 192 12.73 -7.21 -12.55
N ILE A 193 13.63 -6.22 -12.62
CA ILE A 193 14.86 -6.18 -11.82
C ILE A 193 14.57 -5.60 -10.44
N HIS A 194 13.68 -4.57 -10.38
CA HIS A 194 13.22 -3.97 -9.14
C HIS A 194 11.82 -4.49 -8.80
N LEU A 195 11.72 -5.25 -7.73
CA LEU A 195 10.46 -5.74 -7.19
C LEU A 195 10.60 -6.08 -5.69
N GLY A 196 9.75 -5.50 -4.87
CA GLY A 196 9.75 -5.67 -3.43
C GLY A 196 8.88 -6.83 -2.96
N CYS A 197 7.86 -6.54 -2.17
CA CYS A 197 7.01 -7.54 -1.54
C CYS A 197 5.51 -7.26 -1.74
N PHE A 198 4.71 -8.30 -1.56
CA PHE A 198 3.25 -8.29 -1.65
C PHE A 198 2.69 -8.76 -0.31
N ILE A 199 2.12 -7.85 0.42
CA ILE A 199 1.67 -8.07 1.79
C ILE A 199 0.15 -7.98 1.82
N GLY A 200 -0.50 -9.10 2.16
CA GLY A 200 -1.96 -9.14 2.28
C GLY A 200 -2.49 -8.44 3.53
N ASP A 201 -3.79 -8.31 3.60
CA ASP A 201 -4.48 -7.62 4.69
C ASP A 201 -4.18 -8.24 6.06
N TYR A 202 -4.19 -7.43 7.09
CA TYR A 202 -4.01 -7.85 8.48
C TYR A 202 -2.66 -8.50 8.82
N VAL A 203 -1.70 -8.51 7.90
CA VAL A 203 -0.34 -9.01 8.18
C VAL A 203 0.33 -8.18 9.27
N LYS A 204 1.04 -8.85 10.17
CA LYS A 204 1.85 -8.21 11.21
C LYS A 204 3.26 -8.74 11.17
N THR A 205 4.24 -7.83 11.22
CA THR A 205 5.66 -8.21 11.33
C THR A 205 6.22 -7.84 12.69
N SER A 206 7.19 -8.60 13.17
CA SER A 206 7.97 -8.26 14.36
C SER A 206 8.93 -7.09 14.08
N ILE A 207 9.52 -6.56 15.16
CA ILE A 207 10.56 -5.55 15.09
C ILE A 207 11.76 -6.10 14.31
N GLY A 208 12.31 -5.31 13.39
CA GLY A 208 13.50 -5.65 12.61
C GLY A 208 13.30 -6.69 11.51
N THR A 209 12.04 -7.00 11.13
CA THR A 209 11.77 -7.96 10.06
C THR A 209 12.42 -7.53 8.75
N LYS A 210 13.21 -8.43 8.16
CA LYS A 210 13.88 -8.29 6.87
C LYS A 210 13.08 -9.02 5.80
N ILE A 211 12.56 -8.31 4.80
CA ILE A 211 11.71 -8.90 3.74
C ILE A 211 12.51 -8.98 2.44
N ASN A 212 12.62 -10.17 1.86
CA ASN A 212 13.37 -10.36 0.63
C ASN A 212 12.57 -9.93 -0.61
N THR A 213 13.27 -9.73 -1.75
CA THR A 213 12.65 -9.44 -3.05
C THR A 213 11.66 -10.52 -3.46
N GLY A 214 10.49 -10.12 -3.97
CA GLY A 214 9.46 -11.02 -4.47
C GLY A 214 8.75 -11.83 -3.36
N SER A 215 8.83 -11.39 -2.10
CA SER A 215 8.12 -12.05 -1.00
C SER A 215 6.62 -11.80 -1.08
N VAL A 216 5.83 -12.83 -0.77
CA VAL A 216 4.37 -12.79 -0.68
C VAL A 216 3.93 -13.29 0.70
N TYR A 217 3.27 -12.43 1.47
CA TYR A 217 2.73 -12.78 2.77
C TYR A 217 1.22 -12.74 2.73
N GLY A 218 0.59 -13.90 2.88
CA GLY A 218 -0.86 -14.06 2.80
C GLY A 218 -1.61 -13.32 3.90
N PRO A 219 -2.85 -12.91 3.67
CA PRO A 219 -3.68 -12.19 4.62
C PRO A 219 -3.73 -12.85 6.00
N GLY A 220 -3.70 -12.04 7.05
CA GLY A 220 -3.79 -12.48 8.43
C GLY A 220 -2.55 -13.20 8.97
N SER A 221 -1.45 -13.28 8.21
CA SER A 221 -0.22 -13.91 8.70
C SER A 221 0.52 -13.02 9.70
N MET A 222 1.22 -13.67 10.63
CA MET A 222 2.01 -13.03 11.68
C MET A 222 3.45 -13.54 11.61
N ILE A 223 4.40 -12.63 11.41
CA ILE A 223 5.80 -12.94 11.12
C ILE A 223 6.68 -12.55 12.30
N PHE A 224 7.29 -13.55 12.96
CA PHE A 224 8.21 -13.38 14.08
C PHE A 224 9.52 -14.10 13.74
N SER A 225 10.44 -13.41 13.06
CA SER A 225 11.71 -13.98 12.65
C SER A 225 12.86 -13.01 12.93
N LYS A 226 14.00 -13.56 13.31
CA LYS A 226 15.27 -12.84 13.44
C LYS A 226 16.00 -12.74 12.09
N ASP A 227 15.79 -13.75 11.23
CA ASP A 227 16.39 -13.84 9.90
C ASP A 227 15.41 -13.42 8.80
N PHE A 228 15.77 -13.67 7.55
CA PHE A 228 14.87 -13.49 6.43
C PHE A 228 13.76 -14.54 6.47
N PRO A 229 12.49 -14.15 6.63
CA PRO A 229 11.41 -15.12 6.53
C PRO A 229 11.34 -15.77 5.15
N SER A 230 10.63 -16.89 5.05
CA SER A 230 10.28 -17.50 3.76
C SER A 230 9.67 -16.47 2.83
N LYS A 231 9.98 -16.55 1.53
CA LYS A 231 9.40 -15.64 0.52
C LYS A 231 7.91 -15.83 0.32
N ASN A 232 7.41 -17.04 0.54
CA ASN A 232 6.00 -17.36 0.45
C ASN A 232 5.50 -17.79 1.83
N ILE A 233 4.63 -16.99 2.41
CA ILE A 233 3.96 -17.28 3.68
C ILE A 233 2.46 -17.36 3.39
N PRO A 234 1.84 -18.53 3.60
CA PRO A 234 0.41 -18.72 3.34
C PRO A 234 -0.47 -17.83 4.20
N ILE A 235 -1.75 -17.74 3.86
CA ILE A 235 -2.76 -17.02 4.64
C ILE A 235 -2.87 -17.58 6.06
N LEU A 236 -3.20 -16.71 7.03
CA LEU A 236 -3.45 -17.07 8.42
C LEU A 236 -2.32 -17.93 9.02
N THR A 237 -1.08 -17.63 8.67
CA THR A 237 0.11 -18.34 9.15
C THR A 237 0.78 -17.58 10.29
N TRP A 238 1.14 -18.30 11.35
CA TRP A 238 2.08 -17.87 12.36
C TRP A 238 3.46 -18.39 11.97
N TYR A 239 4.32 -17.48 11.52
CA TYR A 239 5.69 -17.77 11.09
C TYR A 239 6.68 -17.43 12.18
N THR A 240 7.56 -18.38 12.52
CA THR A 240 8.70 -18.20 13.44
C THR A 240 9.95 -18.84 12.85
N ASP A 241 11.10 -18.59 13.46
CA ASP A 241 12.37 -19.25 13.07
C ASP A 241 12.33 -20.79 13.26
N SER A 242 11.40 -21.31 14.06
CA SER A 242 11.18 -22.74 14.25
C SER A 242 10.18 -23.36 13.26
N GLY A 243 9.57 -22.57 12.40
CA GLY A 243 8.64 -23.04 11.36
C GLY A 243 7.33 -22.26 11.28
N MET A 244 6.40 -22.83 10.52
CA MET A 244 5.08 -22.30 10.27
C MET A 244 4.02 -23.10 11.05
N SER A 245 3.07 -22.40 11.64
CA SER A 245 1.86 -22.96 12.21
C SER A 245 0.65 -22.12 11.84
N ARG A 246 -0.55 -22.61 12.08
CA ARG A 246 -1.76 -21.88 11.75
C ARG A 246 -2.16 -20.90 12.84
N VAL A 247 -2.60 -19.70 12.43
CA VAL A 247 -3.32 -18.79 13.32
C VAL A 247 -4.74 -19.31 13.51
N GLY A 248 -5.17 -19.56 14.75
CA GLY A 248 -6.55 -19.96 15.01
C GLY A 248 -7.54 -18.88 14.60
N ILE A 249 -8.58 -19.27 13.84
CA ILE A 249 -9.55 -18.31 13.25
C ILE A 249 -10.21 -17.42 14.30
N ASP A 250 -10.62 -17.94 15.44
CA ASP A 250 -11.28 -17.12 16.47
C ASP A 250 -10.32 -16.10 17.11
N LYS A 251 -9.05 -16.45 17.28
CA LYS A 251 -8.02 -15.50 17.72
C LYS A 251 -7.78 -14.40 16.68
N PHE A 252 -7.78 -14.76 15.41
CA PHE A 252 -7.66 -13.80 14.31
C PHE A 252 -8.84 -12.83 14.32
N ILE A 253 -10.08 -13.32 14.31
CA ILE A 253 -11.30 -12.53 14.34
C ILE A 253 -11.31 -11.57 15.55
N LEU A 254 -11.00 -12.10 16.76
CA LEU A 254 -10.91 -11.27 17.95
C LEU A 254 -9.88 -10.12 17.82
N ASN A 255 -8.74 -10.39 17.20
CA ASN A 255 -7.72 -9.38 16.94
C ASN A 255 -8.19 -8.33 15.92
N CYS A 256 -8.93 -8.72 14.89
CA CYS A 256 -9.53 -7.79 13.92
C CYS A 256 -10.52 -6.86 14.61
N HIS A 257 -11.44 -7.38 15.43
CA HIS A 257 -12.36 -6.57 16.24
C HIS A 257 -11.62 -5.54 17.11
N ARG A 258 -10.59 -5.98 17.86
CA ARG A 258 -9.80 -5.10 18.73
C ARG A 258 -9.09 -4.01 17.94
N MET A 259 -8.53 -4.35 16.79
CA MET A 259 -7.77 -3.43 15.95
C MET A 259 -8.65 -2.37 15.30
N LYS A 260 -9.77 -2.78 14.71
CA LYS A 260 -10.74 -1.88 14.08
C LYS A 260 -11.41 -0.97 15.11
N LYS A 261 -11.82 -1.51 16.25
CA LYS A 261 -12.40 -0.71 17.35
C LYS A 261 -11.48 0.44 17.80
N ARG A 262 -10.17 0.25 17.85
CA ARG A 262 -9.19 1.30 18.16
C ARG A 262 -9.17 2.44 17.14
N ARG A 263 -9.70 2.22 15.95
CA ARG A 263 -9.79 3.20 14.86
C ARG A 263 -11.22 3.71 14.64
N GLY A 264 -12.17 3.32 15.50
CA GLY A 264 -13.59 3.68 15.37
C GLY A 264 -14.26 3.03 14.15
N VAL A 265 -13.77 1.87 13.71
CA VAL A 265 -14.31 1.09 12.59
C VAL A 265 -14.80 -0.24 13.11
N ASP A 266 -15.96 -0.66 12.63
CA ASP A 266 -16.49 -1.98 12.97
C ASP A 266 -15.89 -3.06 12.06
N PHE A 267 -15.70 -4.23 12.63
CA PHE A 267 -15.43 -5.46 11.87
C PHE A 267 -16.79 -6.13 11.65
N ASP A 268 -17.33 -5.98 10.44
CA ASP A 268 -18.68 -6.40 10.15
C ASP A 268 -18.81 -7.92 9.94
N ILE A 269 -20.04 -8.39 9.99
CA ILE A 269 -20.36 -9.82 9.88
C ILE A 269 -19.98 -10.40 8.50
N VAL A 270 -20.01 -9.60 7.44
CA VAL A 270 -19.69 -10.05 6.08
C VAL A 270 -18.18 -10.32 5.97
N GLU A 271 -17.37 -9.40 6.50
CA GLU A 271 -15.92 -9.53 6.54
C GLU A 271 -15.50 -10.70 7.45
N GLU A 272 -16.13 -10.87 8.63
CA GLU A 272 -15.91 -12.02 9.49
C GLU A 272 -16.20 -13.34 8.78
N GLN A 273 -17.36 -13.43 8.13
CA GLN A 273 -17.78 -14.62 7.40
C GLN A 273 -16.84 -14.93 6.23
N PHE A 274 -16.33 -13.89 5.54
CA PHE A 274 -15.33 -14.06 4.49
C PHE A 274 -14.07 -14.75 5.00
N TYR A 275 -13.49 -14.29 6.12
CA TYR A 275 -12.28 -14.88 6.67
C TYR A 275 -12.52 -16.28 7.26
N ARG A 276 -13.68 -16.56 7.86
CA ARG A 276 -14.06 -17.90 8.30
C ARG A 276 -14.14 -18.89 7.12
N ASN A 277 -14.76 -18.47 6.02
CA ASN A 277 -14.86 -19.28 4.80
C ASN A 277 -13.49 -19.50 4.15
N LEU A 278 -12.64 -18.46 4.15
CA LEU A 278 -11.29 -18.56 3.63
C LEU A 278 -10.44 -19.55 4.44
N PHE A 279 -10.56 -19.52 5.78
CA PHE A 279 -9.91 -20.46 6.68
C PHE A 279 -10.28 -21.92 6.36
N LEU A 280 -11.57 -22.20 6.20
CA LEU A 280 -12.08 -23.55 5.88
C LEU A 280 -11.60 -24.07 4.51
N LYS A 281 -11.41 -23.18 3.53
CA LYS A 281 -10.89 -23.58 2.20
C LYS A 281 -9.43 -24.00 2.20
N VAL A 282 -8.65 -23.49 3.14
CA VAL A 282 -7.21 -23.77 3.23
C VAL A 282 -6.95 -24.96 4.17
N GLU A 283 -7.95 -25.42 4.92
CA GLU A 283 -7.87 -26.66 5.70
C GLU A 283 -8.01 -27.93 4.85
N LYS A 284 -8.50 -27.82 3.63
CA LYS A 284 -8.59 -28.91 2.65
C LYS A 284 -7.35 -28.98 1.77
#